data_89f5d2116c804ae4e5fa095b678eea08
#
_entry.id   89f5d2116c804ae4e5fa095b678eea08
#
_cell.length_a   1.000
_cell.length_b   1.000
_cell.length_c   1.000
_cell.angle_alpha   90.00
_cell.angle_beta   90.00
_cell.angle_gamma   90.00
#
_symmetry.space_group_name_H-M   'P 1'
#
loop_
_entity.id
_entity.type
_entity.pdbx_description
1 polymer ?
#
loop_
_entity_poly.entity_id
_entity_poly.type
_entity_poly.pdbx_seq_one_letter_code
_entity_poly.pdbx_strand_id
1 'polypeptide(L)'
;HIMRWPSPWSDGFPGWHLECSTMGEKYLGETFDIHGGGMDLKFPHHECEIAQSVAHHGHDTVRYWMHNNMITINGQKMGKSLGNFITLDEFFTGSHPLLTQAYSPMTIRFFILQAQYRSTVDFSNEALQASEKALERMLEGWRRLADMKPSETSGIAAEVEGLKQKCYDALNDDFNTPIVI
;
A
#
# COMPACT_ATOMS: atom_id res chain seq x y z
N HIS A 1 -1.25 -27.06 -18.96
CA HIS A 1 -0.80 -26.66 -17.64
C HIS A 1 -0.11 -27.82 -16.93
N ILE A 2 0.96 -27.53 -16.18
CA ILE A 2 1.75 -28.55 -15.45
C ILE A 2 0.97 -29.03 -14.22
N MET A 3 0.29 -28.12 -13.49
CA MET A 3 -0.59 -28.42 -12.37
C MET A 3 -1.95 -28.78 -12.88
N ARG A 4 -2.30 -30.06 -12.87
CA ARG A 4 -3.56 -30.58 -13.35
C ARG A 4 -3.87 -31.90 -12.70
N TRP A 5 -5.09 -32.08 -12.24
CA TRP A 5 -5.56 -33.34 -11.69
C TRP A 5 -7.04 -33.58 -11.94
N PRO A 6 -7.48 -34.87 -11.89
CA PRO A 6 -8.85 -35.21 -12.15
C PRO A 6 -9.80 -34.67 -11.08
N SER A 7 -10.98 -34.26 -11.53
CA SER A 7 -12.10 -33.89 -10.66
C SER A 7 -13.41 -34.55 -11.16
N PRO A 8 -14.49 -34.52 -10.36
CA PRO A 8 -15.79 -35.04 -10.80
C PRO A 8 -16.35 -34.36 -12.06
N TRP A 9 -15.89 -33.17 -12.39
CA TRP A 9 -16.37 -32.38 -13.53
C TRP A 9 -15.47 -32.48 -14.76
N SER A 10 -14.16 -32.51 -14.58
CA SER A 10 -13.16 -32.69 -15.63
C SER A 10 -11.77 -32.58 -15.02
N ASP A 11 -10.75 -32.85 -15.82
CA ASP A 11 -9.36 -32.50 -15.45
C ASP A 11 -9.18 -30.98 -15.41
N GLY A 12 -8.55 -30.50 -14.35
CA GLY A 12 -8.27 -29.08 -14.16
C GLY A 12 -7.32 -28.81 -13.00
N PHE A 13 -7.15 -27.55 -12.66
CA PHE A 13 -6.45 -27.12 -11.46
C PHE A 13 -7.35 -26.14 -10.68
N PRO A 14 -7.20 -26.06 -9.35
CA PRO A 14 -7.97 -25.13 -8.54
C PRO A 14 -7.68 -23.68 -8.94
N GLY A 15 -8.68 -22.84 -8.80
CA GLY A 15 -8.49 -21.40 -8.98
C GLY A 15 -7.55 -20.83 -7.91
N TRP A 16 -6.82 -19.79 -8.26
CA TRP A 16 -5.86 -19.12 -7.38
C TRP A 16 -6.46 -18.70 -6.01
N HIS A 17 -7.73 -18.30 -5.98
CA HIS A 17 -8.44 -17.97 -4.74
C HIS A 17 -8.50 -19.13 -3.72
N LEU A 18 -8.54 -20.38 -4.17
CA LEU A 18 -8.49 -21.55 -3.26
C LEU A 18 -7.14 -21.65 -2.53
N GLU A 19 -6.06 -21.28 -3.20
CA GLU A 19 -4.72 -21.25 -2.59
C GLU A 19 -4.68 -20.22 -1.44
N CYS A 20 -5.22 -19.02 -1.68
CA CYS A 20 -5.27 -17.96 -0.68
C CYS A 20 -6.18 -18.34 0.51
N SER A 21 -7.37 -18.87 0.27
CA SER A 21 -8.27 -19.35 1.31
C SER A 21 -7.59 -20.40 2.20
N THR A 22 -6.96 -21.41 1.58
CA THR A 22 -6.28 -22.49 2.31
C THR A 22 -5.05 -22.01 3.10
N MET A 23 -4.25 -21.12 2.51
CA MET A 23 -3.07 -20.57 3.20
C MET A 23 -3.47 -19.62 4.33
N GLY A 24 -4.49 -18.79 4.12
CA GLY A 24 -5.05 -17.92 5.15
C GLY A 24 -5.47 -18.71 6.37
N GLU A 25 -6.31 -19.71 6.21
CA GLU A 25 -6.74 -20.57 7.30
C GLU A 25 -5.56 -21.29 7.99
N LYS A 26 -4.66 -21.88 7.19
CA LYS A 26 -3.54 -22.67 7.72
C LYS A 26 -2.56 -21.84 8.56
N TYR A 27 -2.25 -20.62 8.16
CA TYR A 27 -1.18 -19.84 8.77
C TYR A 27 -1.68 -18.72 9.70
N LEU A 28 -2.90 -18.22 9.50
CA LEU A 28 -3.48 -17.13 10.27
C LEU A 28 -4.63 -17.59 11.17
N GLY A 29 -5.15 -18.79 10.93
CA GLY A 29 -6.30 -19.35 11.65
C GLY A 29 -7.62 -19.11 10.91
N GLU A 30 -8.71 -19.66 11.46
CA GLU A 30 -10.04 -19.60 10.86
C GLU A 30 -10.51 -18.16 10.62
N THR A 31 -10.19 -17.25 11.53
CA THR A 31 -10.54 -15.82 11.39
C THR A 31 -9.31 -14.96 11.61
N PHE A 32 -9.06 -14.01 10.71
CA PHE A 32 -7.96 -13.07 10.82
C PHE A 32 -8.40 -11.62 10.52
N ASP A 33 -7.57 -10.66 10.89
CA ASP A 33 -8.01 -9.28 10.97
C ASP A 33 -8.06 -8.61 9.60
N ILE A 34 -6.99 -8.67 8.81
CA ILE A 34 -6.87 -7.90 7.58
C ILE A 34 -6.44 -8.79 6.41
N HIS A 35 -7.19 -8.72 5.31
CA HIS A 35 -6.81 -9.27 4.02
C HIS A 35 -6.73 -8.12 3.00
N GLY A 36 -5.60 -8.02 2.31
CA GLY A 36 -5.34 -6.92 1.39
C GLY A 36 -5.02 -7.39 -0.02
N GLY A 37 -5.34 -6.54 -0.99
CA GLY A 37 -4.98 -6.77 -2.38
C GLY A 37 -5.24 -5.55 -3.26
N GLY A 38 -4.93 -5.65 -4.54
CA GLY A 38 -5.28 -4.63 -5.52
C GLY A 38 -6.79 -4.59 -5.77
N MET A 39 -7.30 -3.47 -6.24
CA MET A 39 -8.72 -3.33 -6.64
C MET A 39 -9.15 -4.33 -7.71
N ASP A 40 -8.21 -4.81 -8.52
CA ASP A 40 -8.42 -5.83 -9.54
C ASP A 40 -8.69 -7.23 -8.95
N LEU A 41 -8.24 -7.49 -7.72
CA LEU A 41 -8.52 -8.74 -7.00
C LEU A 41 -9.88 -8.73 -6.31
N LYS A 42 -10.52 -7.58 -6.13
CA LYS A 42 -11.82 -7.49 -5.47
C LYS A 42 -12.83 -8.45 -6.10
N PHE A 43 -12.87 -8.46 -7.43
CA PHE A 43 -13.69 -9.40 -8.19
C PHE A 43 -12.90 -9.95 -9.39
N PRO A 44 -12.92 -11.28 -9.63
CA PRO A 44 -13.66 -12.30 -8.86
C PRO A 44 -12.88 -12.92 -7.68
N HIS A 45 -11.59 -12.62 -7.49
CA HIS A 45 -10.69 -13.36 -6.61
C HIS A 45 -11.14 -13.34 -5.14
N HIS A 46 -11.22 -12.18 -4.51
CA HIS A 46 -11.63 -12.05 -3.09
C HIS A 46 -13.10 -12.44 -2.86
N GLU A 47 -14.00 -12.17 -3.81
CA GLU A 47 -15.39 -12.65 -3.74
C GLU A 47 -15.47 -14.19 -3.73
N CYS A 48 -14.58 -14.85 -4.47
CA CYS A 48 -14.49 -16.31 -4.44
C CYS A 48 -13.92 -16.81 -3.10
N GLU A 49 -12.96 -16.11 -2.49
CA GLU A 49 -12.47 -16.46 -1.15
C GLU A 49 -13.57 -16.32 -0.09
N ILE A 50 -14.36 -15.24 -0.14
CA ILE A 50 -15.53 -15.05 0.74
C ILE A 50 -16.53 -16.20 0.54
N ALA A 51 -16.86 -16.53 -0.71
CA ALA A 51 -17.79 -17.60 -1.01
C ALA A 51 -17.31 -18.97 -0.47
N GLN A 52 -16.00 -19.25 -0.58
CA GLN A 52 -15.39 -20.48 -0.03
C GLN A 52 -15.43 -20.49 1.50
N SER A 53 -15.08 -19.37 2.15
CA SER A 53 -15.11 -19.23 3.60
C SER A 53 -16.52 -19.41 4.14
N VAL A 54 -17.50 -18.73 3.56
CA VAL A 54 -18.90 -18.86 3.96
C VAL A 54 -19.43 -20.29 3.74
N ALA A 55 -19.06 -20.94 2.64
CA ALA A 55 -19.47 -22.32 2.37
C ALA A 55 -18.85 -23.32 3.35
N HIS A 56 -17.63 -23.08 3.82
CA HIS A 56 -16.89 -23.98 4.70
C HIS A 56 -17.20 -23.73 6.18
N HIS A 57 -17.18 -22.47 6.62
CA HIS A 57 -17.32 -22.08 8.02
C HIS A 57 -18.70 -21.53 8.40
N GLY A 58 -19.52 -21.15 7.43
CA GLY A 58 -20.81 -20.50 7.66
C GLY A 58 -20.74 -18.98 7.82
N HIS A 59 -19.54 -18.39 7.77
CA HIS A 59 -19.32 -16.95 7.90
C HIS A 59 -18.06 -16.51 7.11
N ASP A 60 -17.91 -15.21 6.89
CA ASP A 60 -16.65 -14.63 6.36
C ASP A 60 -15.54 -14.74 7.42
N THR A 61 -14.38 -15.17 7.00
CA THR A 61 -13.21 -15.39 7.86
C THR A 61 -12.31 -14.16 7.97
N VAL A 62 -12.60 -13.09 7.24
CA VAL A 62 -11.84 -11.84 7.21
C VAL A 62 -12.64 -10.71 7.83
N ARG A 63 -12.06 -10.01 8.81
CA ARG A 63 -12.73 -8.87 9.47
C ARG A 63 -12.72 -7.61 8.62
N TYR A 64 -11.59 -7.32 7.94
CA TYR A 64 -11.39 -6.11 7.15
C TYR A 64 -10.73 -6.44 5.82
N TRP A 65 -11.41 -6.13 4.73
CA TRP A 65 -10.89 -6.20 3.37
C TRP A 65 -10.31 -4.85 2.97
N MET A 66 -9.03 -4.81 2.61
CA MET A 66 -8.36 -3.59 2.18
C MET A 66 -7.93 -3.69 0.72
N HIS A 67 -8.34 -2.72 -0.10
CA HIS A 67 -8.01 -2.72 -1.52
C HIS A 67 -7.27 -1.42 -1.89
N ASN A 68 -6.02 -1.56 -2.32
CA ASN A 68 -5.25 -0.46 -2.88
C ASN A 68 -5.51 -0.33 -4.38
N ASN A 69 -5.39 0.88 -4.90
CA ASN A 69 -5.56 1.14 -6.32
C ASN A 69 -4.26 0.92 -7.11
N MET A 70 -4.34 1.11 -8.42
CA MET A 70 -3.25 0.87 -9.37
C MET A 70 -2.16 1.93 -9.27
N ILE A 71 -0.95 1.52 -9.66
CA ILE A 71 0.16 2.43 -9.95
C ILE A 71 0.15 2.72 -11.45
N THR A 72 0.30 4.00 -11.78
CA THR A 72 0.50 4.47 -13.16
C THR A 72 1.87 5.15 -13.30
N ILE A 73 2.36 5.22 -14.51
CA ILE A 73 3.59 5.92 -14.88
C ILE A 73 3.22 6.93 -15.96
N ASN A 74 3.33 8.22 -15.64
CA ASN A 74 2.93 9.31 -16.55
C ASN A 74 1.49 9.12 -17.10
N GLY A 75 0.56 8.78 -16.20
CA GLY A 75 -0.85 8.57 -16.52
C GLY A 75 -1.19 7.23 -17.20
N GLN A 76 -0.21 6.38 -17.49
CA GLN A 76 -0.43 5.07 -18.11
C GLN A 76 -0.29 3.95 -17.08
N LYS A 77 -1.16 2.94 -17.16
CA LYS A 77 -1.06 1.74 -16.30
C LYS A 77 0.35 1.16 -16.41
N MET A 78 0.98 0.90 -15.26
CA MET A 78 2.27 0.22 -15.24
C MET A 78 2.11 -1.25 -15.64
N GLY A 79 2.91 -1.71 -16.58
CA GLY A 79 2.85 -3.09 -17.05
C GLY A 79 4.08 -3.52 -17.85
N LYS A 80 4.50 -4.76 -17.67
CA LYS A 80 5.68 -5.32 -18.36
C LYS A 80 5.52 -5.28 -19.88
N SER A 81 4.32 -5.54 -20.39
CA SER A 81 4.02 -5.52 -21.83
C SER A 81 4.05 -4.13 -22.43
N LEU A 82 3.96 -3.08 -21.61
CA LEU A 82 4.00 -1.68 -22.04
C LEU A 82 5.41 -1.08 -21.96
N GLY A 83 6.39 -1.84 -21.46
CA GLY A 83 7.78 -1.36 -21.33
C GLY A 83 7.95 -0.25 -20.28
N ASN A 84 6.95 0.02 -19.46
CA ASN A 84 6.97 1.07 -18.42
C ASN A 84 6.96 0.49 -17.00
N PHE A 85 7.27 -0.80 -16.86
CA PHE A 85 7.37 -1.44 -15.56
C PHE A 85 8.72 -1.10 -14.92
N ILE A 86 8.69 -0.36 -13.82
CA ILE A 86 9.87 0.05 -13.05
C ILE A 86 9.92 -0.76 -11.76
N THR A 87 11.00 -1.48 -11.53
CA THR A 87 11.23 -2.21 -10.29
C THR A 87 11.71 -1.26 -9.17
N LEU A 88 11.60 -1.67 -7.92
CA LEU A 88 12.13 -0.89 -6.79
C LEU A 88 13.64 -0.68 -6.91
N ASP A 89 14.38 -1.68 -7.35
CA ASP A 89 15.82 -1.58 -7.58
C ASP A 89 16.16 -0.51 -8.62
N GLU A 90 15.41 -0.45 -9.72
CA GLU A 90 15.58 0.58 -10.75
C GLU A 90 15.24 1.98 -10.23
N PHE A 91 14.24 2.14 -9.36
CA PHE A 91 14.00 3.41 -8.67
C PHE A 91 15.20 3.83 -7.82
N PHE A 92 15.79 2.88 -7.09
CA PHE A 92 16.90 3.16 -6.16
C PHE A 92 18.23 3.38 -6.87
N THR A 93 18.43 2.79 -8.03
CA THR A 93 19.65 2.94 -8.85
C THR A 93 19.52 4.00 -9.94
N GLY A 94 18.31 4.40 -10.30
CA GLY A 94 18.04 5.30 -11.41
C GLY A 94 18.32 4.69 -12.79
N SER A 95 18.37 3.35 -12.89
CA SER A 95 18.81 2.66 -14.11
C SER A 95 17.72 2.53 -15.19
N HIS A 96 16.45 2.82 -14.86
CA HIS A 96 15.36 2.72 -15.84
C HIS A 96 15.30 3.94 -16.77
N PRO A 97 15.07 3.79 -18.09
CA PRO A 97 15.06 4.90 -19.05
C PRO A 97 14.04 6.01 -18.77
N LEU A 98 12.95 5.70 -18.06
CA LEU A 98 11.92 6.67 -17.66
C LEU A 98 12.29 7.47 -16.40
N LEU A 99 13.38 7.12 -15.72
CA LEU A 99 13.85 7.85 -14.53
C LEU A 99 14.98 8.81 -14.92
N THR A 100 14.93 10.03 -14.39
CA THR A 100 15.99 11.04 -14.59
C THR A 100 17.10 10.96 -13.54
N GLN A 101 16.85 10.27 -12.44
CA GLN A 101 17.79 10.09 -11.33
C GLN A 101 17.40 8.89 -10.46
N ALA A 102 18.30 8.50 -9.56
CA ALA A 102 18.01 7.58 -8.47
C ALA A 102 17.20 8.26 -7.37
N TYR A 103 16.31 7.51 -6.72
CA TYR A 103 15.51 7.99 -5.61
C TYR A 103 15.74 7.11 -4.38
N SER A 104 15.80 7.71 -3.20
CA SER A 104 15.93 6.96 -1.96
C SER A 104 14.66 6.11 -1.69
N PRO A 105 14.78 4.97 -1.01
CA PRO A 105 13.61 4.19 -0.57
C PRO A 105 12.62 5.03 0.25
N MET A 106 13.12 5.97 1.05
CA MET A 106 12.28 6.86 1.86
C MET A 106 11.55 7.90 1.00
N THR A 107 12.15 8.38 -0.09
CA THR A 107 11.47 9.25 -1.06
C THR A 107 10.28 8.55 -1.71
N ILE A 108 10.48 7.30 -2.18
CA ILE A 108 9.41 6.50 -2.77
C ILE A 108 8.30 6.21 -1.76
N ARG A 109 8.66 5.83 -0.53
CA ARG A 109 7.69 5.60 0.55
C ARG A 109 6.91 6.87 0.88
N PHE A 110 7.57 7.99 1.02
CA PHE A 110 6.95 9.29 1.31
C PHE A 110 6.00 9.71 0.19
N PHE A 111 6.41 9.54 -1.07
CA PHE A 111 5.58 9.79 -2.25
C PHE A 111 4.29 8.96 -2.23
N ILE A 112 4.38 7.65 -1.98
CA ILE A 112 3.20 6.77 -1.91
C ILE A 112 2.25 7.20 -0.78
N LEU A 113 2.78 7.59 0.38
CA LEU A 113 1.98 8.01 1.53
C LEU A 113 1.26 9.36 1.32
N GLN A 114 1.68 10.17 0.34
CA GLN A 114 0.98 11.41 -0.04
C GLN A 114 -0.34 11.16 -0.77
N ALA A 115 -0.60 9.92 -1.18
CA ALA A 115 -1.86 9.51 -1.78
C ALA A 115 -2.64 8.62 -0.80
N GLN A 116 -3.96 8.75 -0.80
CA GLN A 116 -4.82 7.81 -0.10
C GLN A 116 -4.75 6.44 -0.80
N TYR A 117 -4.57 5.34 -0.07
CA TYR A 117 -4.25 4.02 -0.63
C TYR A 117 -5.27 3.49 -1.66
N ARG A 118 -6.53 3.96 -1.60
CA ARG A 118 -7.55 3.63 -2.61
C ARG A 118 -7.45 4.45 -3.89
N SER A 119 -6.63 5.50 -3.90
CA SER A 119 -6.41 6.35 -5.06
C SER A 119 -5.31 5.80 -5.96
N THR A 120 -5.39 6.10 -7.24
CA THR A 120 -4.30 5.80 -8.17
C THR A 120 -3.07 6.63 -7.81
N VAL A 121 -1.91 6.00 -7.78
CA VAL A 121 -0.62 6.66 -7.56
C VAL A 121 0.08 6.77 -8.91
N ASP A 122 0.27 8.00 -9.39
CA ASP A 122 0.93 8.27 -10.66
C ASP A 122 2.38 8.69 -10.46
N PHE A 123 3.31 7.84 -10.88
CA PHE A 123 4.74 8.13 -10.81
C PHE A 123 5.16 8.97 -12.01
N SER A 124 5.72 10.14 -11.73
CA SER A 124 6.45 10.96 -12.70
C SER A 124 7.72 11.50 -12.05
N ASN A 125 8.72 11.89 -12.86
CA ASN A 125 9.95 12.45 -12.31
C ASN A 125 9.69 13.74 -11.54
N GLU A 126 8.81 14.59 -12.04
CA GLU A 126 8.43 15.86 -11.38
C GLU A 126 7.80 15.61 -10.01
N ALA A 127 6.89 14.65 -9.92
CA ALA A 127 6.23 14.30 -8.66
C ALA A 127 7.21 13.68 -7.64
N LEU A 128 8.10 12.81 -8.11
CA LEU A 128 9.13 12.21 -7.26
C LEU A 128 10.14 13.22 -6.74
N GLN A 129 10.61 14.16 -7.60
CA GLN A 129 11.50 15.23 -7.21
C GLN A 129 10.85 16.22 -6.23
N ALA A 130 9.57 16.52 -6.42
CA ALA A 130 8.80 17.35 -5.49
C ALA A 130 8.68 16.68 -4.11
N SER A 131 8.40 15.37 -4.12
CA SER A 131 8.32 14.55 -2.91
C SER A 131 9.66 14.45 -2.18
N GLU A 132 10.76 14.28 -2.90
CA GLU A 132 12.12 14.29 -2.32
C GLU A 132 12.42 15.59 -1.59
N LYS A 133 12.16 16.75 -2.24
CA LYS A 133 12.35 18.07 -1.61
C LYS A 133 11.44 18.27 -0.39
N ALA A 134 10.22 17.76 -0.42
CA ALA A 134 9.31 17.85 0.72
C ALA A 134 9.81 16.99 1.90
N LEU A 135 10.26 15.77 1.64
CA LEU A 135 10.86 14.91 2.64
C LEU A 135 12.12 15.53 3.26
N GLU A 136 13.01 16.12 2.44
CA GLU A 136 14.22 16.80 2.92
C GLU A 136 13.88 17.95 3.86
N ARG A 137 12.89 18.79 3.52
CA ARG A 137 12.43 19.88 4.40
C ARG A 137 11.89 19.34 5.73
N MET A 138 11.12 18.27 5.70
CA MET A 138 10.58 17.65 6.91
C MET A 138 11.71 17.11 7.80
N LEU A 139 12.68 16.42 7.22
CA LEU A 139 13.84 15.89 7.93
C LEU A 139 14.75 17.02 8.48
N GLU A 140 14.90 18.10 7.75
CA GLU A 140 15.64 19.29 8.24
C GLU A 140 14.91 19.92 9.43
N GLY A 141 13.60 20.10 9.36
CA GLY A 141 12.78 20.56 10.48
C GLY A 141 12.96 19.67 11.71
N TRP A 142 12.93 18.36 11.54
CA TRP A 142 13.15 17.39 12.62
C TRP A 142 14.57 17.52 13.24
N ARG A 143 15.62 17.65 12.40
CA ARG A 143 17.00 17.86 12.89
C ARG A 143 17.12 19.15 13.70
N ARG A 144 16.52 20.24 13.22
CA ARG A 144 16.51 21.53 13.96
C ARG A 144 15.82 21.39 15.32
N LEU A 145 14.69 20.66 15.38
CA LEU A 145 14.01 20.40 16.66
C LEU A 145 14.89 19.58 17.62
N ALA A 146 15.63 18.59 17.12
CA ALA A 146 16.53 17.77 17.93
C ALA A 146 17.67 18.60 18.58
N ASP A 147 18.11 19.67 17.92
CA ASP A 147 19.16 20.57 18.42
C ASP A 147 18.63 21.68 19.36
N MET A 148 17.30 21.85 19.45
CA MET A 148 16.70 22.89 20.31
C MET A 148 16.78 22.50 21.79
N LYS A 149 17.11 23.48 22.62
CA LYS A 149 17.03 23.30 24.07
C LYS A 149 15.58 23.43 24.53
N PRO A 150 15.15 22.61 25.51
CA PRO A 150 13.83 22.76 26.11
C PRO A 150 13.64 24.20 26.65
N SER A 151 12.47 24.78 26.38
CA SER A 151 12.05 26.05 26.92
C SER A 151 11.03 25.86 28.04
N GLU A 152 11.10 26.65 29.09
CA GLU A 152 10.12 26.60 30.18
C GLU A 152 8.75 27.19 29.80
N THR A 153 8.63 27.85 28.64
CA THR A 153 7.38 28.43 28.14
C THR A 153 6.53 27.37 27.44
N SER A 154 5.51 26.90 28.16
CA SER A 154 4.64 25.80 27.78
C SER A 154 3.44 26.15 26.84
N GLY A 155 3.44 27.32 26.19
CA GLY A 155 2.31 27.76 25.36
C GLY A 155 1.99 26.86 24.15
N ILE A 156 3.00 26.12 23.65
CA ILE A 156 2.90 25.30 22.43
C ILE A 156 2.41 23.87 22.72
N ALA A 157 2.45 23.41 23.97
CA ALA A 157 2.14 22.01 24.31
C ALA A 157 0.71 21.59 23.89
N ALA A 158 -0.28 22.47 24.05
CA ALA A 158 -1.65 22.20 23.65
C ALA A 158 -1.81 22.13 22.12
N GLU A 159 -1.07 22.97 21.39
CA GLU A 159 -1.09 22.93 19.90
C GLU A 159 -0.44 21.64 19.38
N VAL A 160 0.67 21.21 19.97
CA VAL A 160 1.34 19.95 19.60
C VAL A 160 0.44 18.76 19.86
N GLU A 161 -0.24 18.70 21.02
CA GLU A 161 -1.18 17.62 21.32
C GLU A 161 -2.39 17.66 20.37
N GLY A 162 -2.88 18.84 20.02
CA GLY A 162 -3.93 19.03 19.03
C GLY A 162 -3.53 18.56 17.62
N LEU A 163 -2.29 18.79 17.20
CA LEU A 163 -1.75 18.29 15.92
C LEU A 163 -1.60 16.76 15.95
N LYS A 164 -1.08 16.21 17.05
CA LYS A 164 -0.97 14.77 17.25
C LYS A 164 -2.34 14.09 17.18
N GLN A 165 -3.36 14.66 17.83
CA GLN A 165 -4.73 14.14 17.76
C GLN A 165 -5.27 14.15 16.32
N LYS A 166 -5.05 15.24 15.56
CA LYS A 166 -5.44 15.30 14.15
C LYS A 166 -4.77 14.21 13.30
N CYS A 167 -3.51 13.87 13.58
CA CYS A 167 -2.84 12.76 12.90
C CYS A 167 -3.52 11.42 13.21
N TYR A 168 -3.86 11.17 14.48
CA TYR A 168 -4.58 9.95 14.85
C TYR A 168 -5.99 9.91 14.25
N ASP A 169 -6.71 11.02 14.25
CA ASP A 169 -8.04 11.10 13.65
C ASP A 169 -7.98 10.77 12.15
N ALA A 170 -6.98 11.30 11.45
CA ALA A 170 -6.77 10.99 10.03
C ALA A 170 -6.37 9.52 9.78
N LEU A 171 -5.55 8.92 10.66
CA LEU A 171 -5.22 7.49 10.56
C LEU A 171 -6.42 6.61 10.87
N ASN A 172 -7.30 7.03 11.79
CA ASN A 172 -8.54 6.34 12.12
C ASN A 172 -9.63 6.53 11.05
N ASP A 173 -9.49 7.52 10.18
CA ASP A 173 -10.32 7.74 9.00
C ASP A 173 -9.73 7.03 7.78
N ASP A 174 -9.82 5.71 7.78
CA ASP A 174 -9.40 4.82 6.68
C ASP A 174 -7.93 5.05 6.23
N PHE A 175 -7.02 5.23 7.18
CA PHE A 175 -5.59 5.47 6.93
C PHE A 175 -5.33 6.66 5.98
N ASN A 176 -5.96 7.80 6.24
CA ASN A 176 -5.83 9.01 5.44
C ASN A 176 -4.44 9.65 5.63
N THR A 177 -3.42 8.98 5.11
CA THR A 177 -2.03 9.41 5.22
C THR A 177 -1.73 10.78 4.58
N PRO A 178 -2.42 11.22 3.51
CA PRO A 178 -2.24 12.57 2.97
C PRO A 178 -2.50 13.71 3.97
N ILE A 179 -3.37 13.48 4.96
CA ILE A 179 -3.66 14.49 6.00
C ILE A 179 -2.61 14.45 7.11
N VAL A 180 -1.93 13.30 7.30
CA VAL A 180 -0.89 13.13 8.33
C VAL A 180 0.43 13.77 7.90
N ILE A 181 0.72 13.75 6.60
CA ILE A 181 1.95 14.28 5.99
C ILE A 181 1.78 15.75 5.65
#